data_8d53146b799dfb96b62c6c06ec2ff3e4
#
_entry.id   8d53146b799dfb96b62c6c06ec2ff3e4
#
_cell.length_a   1.000
_cell.length_b   1.000
_cell.length_c   1.000
_cell.angle_alpha   90.00
_cell.angle_beta   90.00
_cell.angle_gamma   90.00
#
_symmetry.space_group_name_H-M   'P 1'
#
loop_
_entity.id
_entity.type
_entity.pdbx_description
1 polymer ?
#
loop_
_entity_poly.entity_id
_entity_poly.type
_entity_poly.pdbx_seq_one_letter_code
_entity_poly.pdbx_strand_id
1 'polypeptide(L)'
;MHFSKKVLLFIFCLFSAEFVMAQKASIYNGGKSMYTRERHNYAAARVRGAKAKTVCPIFENSKYPYHGIGVKLGDPFAITYKYYATKKFAIVADFGKASSGLYNRYFAEKFYEELERKKFTNGEDSLEYYTHKVKSDLIGEVKLLYHVSVEPISPGLQFYLGVGWEWKSTKIQYDYTYLEGMGGDKKFGRIDRSRLTMGPQAVMGIEYAYFNIPISAFMELEYFTDIQADPGWSRFEGGVGLRYVF
;
A
#
# COMPACT_ATOMS: atom_id res chain seq x y z
N MET A 1 13.88 -17.79 -10.31
CA MET A 1 12.71 -17.02 -10.78
C MET A 1 13.15 -16.07 -11.90
N HIS A 2 12.96 -16.44 -13.17
CA HIS A 2 13.33 -15.60 -14.31
C HIS A 2 12.23 -14.57 -14.56
N PHE A 3 12.41 -13.36 -14.06
CA PHE A 3 11.58 -12.24 -14.49
C PHE A 3 11.81 -12.02 -15.99
N SER A 4 10.76 -12.16 -16.78
CA SER A 4 10.85 -12.01 -18.24
C SER A 4 11.29 -10.59 -18.55
N LYS A 5 12.41 -10.45 -19.33
CA LYS A 5 12.91 -9.16 -19.83
C LYS A 5 11.83 -8.32 -20.53
N LYS A 6 10.76 -8.97 -20.98
CA LYS A 6 9.58 -8.33 -21.60
C LYS A 6 8.73 -7.50 -20.60
N VAL A 7 8.63 -7.93 -19.34
CA VAL A 7 7.89 -7.18 -18.29
C VAL A 7 8.65 -5.92 -17.90
N LEU A 8 9.97 -6.02 -17.78
CA LEU A 8 10.83 -4.86 -17.48
C LEU A 8 10.78 -3.82 -18.61
N LEU A 9 10.79 -4.29 -19.87
CA LEU A 9 10.68 -3.43 -21.05
C LEU A 9 9.31 -2.71 -21.11
N PHE A 10 8.22 -3.41 -20.73
CA PHE A 10 6.87 -2.84 -20.75
C PHE A 10 6.69 -1.74 -19.70
N ILE A 11 7.25 -1.94 -18.49
CA ILE A 11 7.27 -0.92 -17.44
C ILE A 11 8.10 0.29 -17.88
N PHE A 12 9.27 0.06 -18.50
CA PHE A 12 10.12 1.14 -19.02
C PHE A 12 9.44 1.93 -20.16
N CYS A 13 8.69 1.26 -21.05
CA CYS A 13 7.92 1.92 -22.10
C CYS A 13 6.75 2.77 -21.55
N LEU A 14 6.07 2.33 -20.50
CA LEU A 14 5.03 3.12 -19.86
C LEU A 14 5.58 4.40 -19.24
N PHE A 15 6.70 4.33 -18.52
CA PHE A 15 7.37 5.52 -17.97
C PHE A 15 7.91 6.46 -19.05
N SER A 16 8.43 5.94 -20.16
CA SER A 16 8.93 6.77 -21.26
C SER A 16 7.82 7.47 -22.05
N ALA A 17 6.64 6.88 -22.16
CA ALA A 17 5.50 7.49 -22.83
C ALA A 17 4.98 8.72 -22.07
N GLU A 18 4.91 8.67 -20.74
CA GLU A 18 4.53 9.81 -19.89
C GLU A 18 5.58 10.95 -20.01
N PHE A 19 6.88 10.62 -20.10
CA PHE A 19 7.95 11.60 -20.21
C PHE A 19 7.91 12.33 -21.56
N VAL A 20 7.57 11.64 -22.67
CA VAL A 20 7.43 12.23 -24.01
C VAL A 20 6.21 13.15 -24.09
N MET A 21 5.13 12.84 -23.39
CA MET A 21 3.94 13.70 -23.35
C MET A 21 4.20 14.98 -22.54
N ALA A 22 4.97 14.90 -21.46
CA ALA A 22 5.38 16.07 -20.68
C ALA A 22 6.31 17.00 -21.46
N GLN A 23 7.22 16.46 -22.27
CA GLN A 23 8.11 17.26 -23.12
C GLN A 23 7.37 17.90 -24.31
N LYS A 24 6.42 17.21 -24.94
CA LYS A 24 5.63 17.82 -26.04
C LYS A 24 4.78 19.01 -25.58
N ALA A 25 4.28 18.99 -24.34
CA ALA A 25 3.58 20.13 -23.77
C ALA A 25 4.48 21.37 -23.57
N SER A 26 5.81 21.17 -23.40
CA SER A 26 6.79 22.23 -23.24
C SER A 26 7.22 22.88 -24.58
N ILE A 27 7.24 22.11 -25.69
CA ILE A 27 7.76 22.57 -26.98
C ILE A 27 6.70 23.35 -27.81
N TYR A 28 5.39 23.14 -27.50
CA TYR A 28 4.32 23.78 -28.30
C TYR A 28 3.94 25.19 -27.85
N ASN A 29 4.60 25.79 -26.87
CA ASN A 29 4.28 27.11 -26.33
C ASN A 29 5.34 28.16 -26.59
N GLY A 30 5.57 28.49 -27.87
CA GLY A 30 6.12 29.82 -28.25
C GLY A 30 5.11 30.96 -28.13
N GLY A 31 3.90 30.69 -27.75
CA GLY A 31 2.87 31.68 -27.41
C GLY A 31 2.74 31.80 -25.90
N LYS A 32 2.87 33.03 -25.37
CA LYS A 32 2.63 33.35 -23.95
C LYS A 32 1.23 32.84 -23.54
N SER A 33 1.16 31.61 -23.06
CA SER A 33 -0.09 31.04 -22.60
C SER A 33 -0.58 31.86 -21.39
N MET A 34 -1.83 32.27 -21.42
CA MET A 34 -2.51 32.94 -20.30
C MET A 34 -2.40 32.15 -19.01
N TYR A 35 -2.27 30.83 -19.10
CA TYR A 35 -2.10 29.88 -18.00
C TYR A 35 -0.74 30.03 -17.27
N THR A 36 0.35 30.27 -18.00
CA THR A 36 1.66 30.51 -17.40
C THR A 36 1.74 31.88 -16.73
N ARG A 37 1.03 32.86 -17.25
CA ARG A 37 1.01 34.21 -16.66
C ARG A 37 0.21 34.24 -15.35
N GLU A 38 -0.90 33.55 -15.29
CA GLU A 38 -1.65 33.41 -14.04
C GLU A 38 -0.88 32.61 -12.99
N ARG A 39 -0.16 31.55 -13.37
CA ARG A 39 0.66 30.77 -12.46
C ARG A 39 1.81 31.59 -11.85
N HIS A 40 2.48 32.40 -12.65
CA HIS A 40 3.53 33.31 -12.15
C HIS A 40 2.96 34.46 -11.30
N ASN A 41 1.83 35.00 -11.68
CA ASN A 41 1.19 36.03 -10.88
C ASN A 41 0.65 35.50 -9.56
N TYR A 42 0.17 34.26 -9.54
CA TYR A 42 -0.27 33.58 -8.32
C TYR A 42 0.90 33.31 -7.37
N ALA A 43 2.02 32.84 -7.87
CA ALA A 43 3.22 32.62 -7.08
C ALA A 43 3.82 33.93 -6.54
N ALA A 44 3.86 34.99 -7.38
CA ALA A 44 4.39 36.30 -6.99
C ALA A 44 3.49 37.04 -6.00
N ALA A 45 2.16 36.89 -6.09
CA ALA A 45 1.22 37.48 -5.13
C ALA A 45 1.31 36.81 -3.75
N ARG A 46 1.69 35.53 -3.70
CA ARG A 46 1.84 34.75 -2.46
C ARG A 46 3.10 35.08 -1.66
N VAL A 47 4.18 35.44 -2.34
CA VAL A 47 5.45 35.80 -1.69
C VAL A 47 5.37 37.12 -0.96
N ARG A 48 4.39 38.00 -1.27
CA ARG A 48 4.29 39.35 -0.73
C ARG A 48 3.36 39.55 0.46
N GLY A 49 2.60 38.60 0.89
CA GLY A 49 1.66 38.74 2.00
C GLY A 49 1.84 37.70 3.11
N ALA A 50 1.87 38.17 4.35
CA ALA A 50 1.93 37.31 5.55
C ALA A 50 0.76 36.31 5.69
N LYS A 51 -0.16 36.26 4.73
CA LYS A 51 -1.31 35.32 4.65
C LYS A 51 -1.16 34.22 3.60
N ALA A 52 -0.07 34.21 2.85
CA ALA A 52 0.15 33.20 1.79
C ALA A 52 0.79 31.91 2.30
N LYS A 53 0.21 31.32 3.31
CA LYS A 53 0.57 29.97 3.78
C LYS A 53 -0.22 28.90 3.04
N THR A 54 0.05 28.69 1.77
CA THR A 54 -0.64 27.61 1.05
C THR A 54 0.32 26.74 0.25
N VAL A 55 1.57 26.70 0.64
CA VAL A 55 2.53 25.74 0.12
C VAL A 55 2.56 24.57 1.08
N CYS A 56 2.56 23.36 0.55
CA CYS A 56 2.66 22.18 1.40
C CYS A 56 3.95 22.26 2.23
N PRO A 57 3.86 22.25 3.56
CA PRO A 57 5.00 22.53 4.44
C PRO A 57 6.18 21.58 4.26
N ILE A 58 5.97 20.39 3.68
CA ILE A 58 7.00 19.38 3.47
C ILE A 58 8.16 19.87 2.60
N PHE A 59 7.93 20.86 1.74
CA PHE A 59 8.90 21.33 0.73
C PHE A 59 9.47 22.72 1.00
N GLU A 60 9.00 23.41 2.01
CA GLU A 60 9.60 24.65 2.44
C GLU A 60 10.71 24.42 3.47
N ASN A 61 11.63 25.39 3.56
CA ASN A 61 12.62 25.45 4.65
C ASN A 61 11.97 25.83 6.00
N SER A 62 10.78 25.36 6.23
CA SER A 62 9.99 25.69 7.40
C SER A 62 10.22 24.72 8.54
N LYS A 63 9.66 25.05 9.67
CA LYS A 63 9.95 24.40 10.95
C LYS A 63 9.23 23.06 11.05
N TYR A 64 9.94 21.95 10.97
CA TYR A 64 9.45 20.65 11.39
C TYR A 64 9.19 20.62 12.91
N PRO A 65 8.29 19.78 13.42
CA PRO A 65 7.61 18.69 12.73
C PRO A 65 6.28 19.08 12.08
N TYR A 66 5.78 18.20 11.18
CA TYR A 66 4.46 18.27 10.56
C TYR A 66 3.69 16.98 10.73
N HIS A 67 2.39 17.05 10.52
CA HIS A 67 1.47 15.94 10.59
C HIS A 67 0.71 15.80 9.28
N GLY A 68 0.43 14.58 8.86
CA GLY A 68 -0.40 14.28 7.72
C GLY A 68 -1.42 13.22 8.07
N ILE A 69 -2.67 13.43 7.70
CA ILE A 69 -3.73 12.43 7.83
C ILE A 69 -4.40 12.22 6.48
N GLY A 70 -4.73 10.99 6.14
CA GLY A 70 -5.28 10.70 4.83
C GLY A 70 -5.81 9.29 4.66
N VAL A 71 -5.92 8.89 3.41
CA VAL A 71 -6.40 7.57 3.02
C VAL A 71 -5.43 6.93 2.02
N LYS A 72 -5.24 5.63 2.17
CA LYS A 72 -4.48 4.74 1.28
C LYS A 72 -5.47 3.81 0.60
N LEU A 73 -5.43 3.74 -0.72
CA LEU A 73 -6.20 2.85 -1.57
C LEU A 73 -5.27 1.80 -2.15
N GLY A 74 -5.54 0.54 -1.85
CA GLY A 74 -4.70 -0.57 -2.29
C GLY A 74 -4.79 -1.76 -1.34
N ASP A 75 -3.71 -2.45 -1.16
CA ASP A 75 -3.52 -3.46 -0.12
C ASP A 75 -2.47 -2.93 0.87
N PRO A 76 -2.90 -2.47 2.04
CA PRO A 76 -4.27 -2.36 2.55
C PRO A 76 -5.06 -1.13 2.07
N PHE A 77 -6.38 -1.19 2.16
CA PHE A 77 -7.24 -0.02 2.21
C PHE A 77 -7.24 0.52 3.64
N ALA A 78 -6.62 1.70 3.87
CA ALA A 78 -6.35 2.17 5.22
C ALA A 78 -6.52 3.69 5.39
N ILE A 79 -6.80 4.09 6.63
CA ILE A 79 -6.54 5.44 7.09
C ILE A 79 -5.04 5.50 7.40
N THR A 80 -4.37 6.54 6.92
CA THR A 80 -2.94 6.75 7.06
C THR A 80 -2.67 8.02 7.88
N TYR A 81 -1.76 7.91 8.83
CA TYR A 81 -1.23 9.03 9.58
C TYR A 81 0.29 9.07 9.38
N LYS A 82 0.83 10.25 9.08
CA LYS A 82 2.26 10.46 8.88
C LYS A 82 2.77 11.61 9.73
N TYR A 83 3.79 11.33 10.51
CA TYR A 83 4.53 12.29 11.30
C TYR A 83 5.85 12.60 10.63
N TYR A 84 6.01 13.79 10.09
CA TYR A 84 7.23 14.27 9.47
C TYR A 84 8.13 14.87 10.54
N ALA A 85 8.95 14.04 11.16
CA ALA A 85 9.83 14.46 12.25
C ALA A 85 10.90 15.45 11.79
N THR A 86 11.46 15.21 10.60
CA THR A 86 12.47 16.07 9.97
C THR A 86 12.28 16.08 8.44
N LYS A 87 13.07 16.88 7.73
CA LYS A 87 13.10 16.86 6.25
C LYS A 87 13.43 15.48 5.67
N LYS A 88 14.12 14.62 6.43
CA LYS A 88 14.60 13.30 5.97
C LYS A 88 13.86 12.12 6.59
N PHE A 89 13.32 12.27 7.79
CA PHE A 89 12.71 11.16 8.53
C PHE A 89 11.25 11.42 8.83
N ALA A 90 10.44 10.40 8.57
CA ALA A 90 9.04 10.37 8.94
C ALA A 90 8.63 9.00 9.51
N ILE A 91 7.59 9.02 10.33
CA ILE A 91 6.93 7.83 10.86
C ILE A 91 5.53 7.79 10.27
N VAL A 92 5.12 6.62 9.77
CA VAL A 92 3.77 6.39 9.24
C VAL A 92 3.09 5.32 10.06
N ALA A 93 1.81 5.52 10.34
CA ALA A 93 0.94 4.52 10.91
C ALA A 93 -0.30 4.36 10.00
N ASP A 94 -0.55 3.16 9.54
CA ASP A 94 -1.70 2.81 8.72
C ASP A 94 -2.59 1.84 9.48
N PHE A 95 -3.92 2.05 9.37
CA PHE A 95 -4.90 1.16 9.98
C PHE A 95 -6.10 0.99 9.07
N GLY A 96 -6.45 -0.27 8.78
CA GLY A 96 -7.49 -0.50 7.81
C GLY A 96 -7.85 -1.95 7.58
N LYS A 97 -8.20 -2.24 6.35
CA LYS A 97 -8.62 -3.56 5.89
C LYS A 97 -7.67 -4.05 4.79
N ALA A 98 -7.11 -5.23 4.98
CA ALA A 98 -6.30 -5.87 3.96
C ALA A 98 -7.15 -6.44 2.82
N SER A 99 -6.53 -6.62 1.65
CA SER A 99 -7.18 -7.20 0.47
C SER A 99 -6.96 -8.72 0.40
N SER A 100 -7.28 -9.44 1.47
CA SER A 100 -7.06 -10.90 1.56
C SER A 100 -7.75 -11.70 0.47
N GLY A 101 -8.75 -11.14 -0.20
CA GLY A 101 -9.36 -11.77 -1.39
C GLY A 101 -8.40 -12.00 -2.56
N LEU A 102 -7.25 -11.32 -2.60
CA LEU A 102 -6.19 -11.56 -3.59
C LEU A 102 -5.43 -12.87 -3.34
N TYR A 103 -5.52 -13.45 -2.15
CA TYR A 103 -4.74 -14.61 -1.71
C TYR A 103 -5.57 -15.89 -1.60
N ASN A 104 -6.61 -16.03 -2.41
CA ASN A 104 -7.55 -17.16 -2.38
C ASN A 104 -6.84 -18.52 -2.50
N ARG A 105 -5.83 -18.62 -3.38
CA ARG A 105 -5.07 -19.87 -3.57
C ARG A 105 -4.30 -20.23 -2.30
N TYR A 106 -3.65 -19.27 -1.68
CA TYR A 106 -2.93 -19.47 -0.43
C TYR A 106 -3.83 -19.99 0.69
N PHE A 107 -5.04 -19.42 0.87
CA PHE A 107 -5.97 -19.88 1.88
C PHE A 107 -6.52 -21.29 1.59
N ALA A 108 -6.72 -21.65 0.32
CA ALA A 108 -7.12 -22.99 -0.06
C ALA A 108 -6.02 -24.04 0.26
N GLU A 109 -4.75 -23.72 -0.02
CA GLU A 109 -3.61 -24.58 0.32
C GLU A 109 -3.49 -24.76 1.85
N LYS A 110 -3.66 -23.68 2.62
CA LYS A 110 -3.59 -23.72 4.09
C LYS A 110 -4.74 -24.50 4.75
N PHE A 111 -5.86 -24.67 4.09
CA PHE A 111 -6.95 -25.52 4.58
C PHE A 111 -6.47 -26.95 4.84
N TYR A 112 -5.77 -27.57 3.91
CA TYR A 112 -5.26 -28.93 4.06
C TYR A 112 -4.18 -29.02 5.14
N GLU A 113 -3.25 -28.09 5.22
CA GLU A 113 -2.22 -28.08 6.26
C GLU A 113 -2.81 -28.00 7.68
N GLU A 114 -3.87 -27.20 7.86
CA GLU A 114 -4.51 -27.07 9.17
C GLU A 114 -5.31 -28.30 9.57
N LEU A 115 -5.85 -29.03 8.58
CA LEU A 115 -6.57 -30.26 8.82
C LEU A 115 -5.64 -31.43 9.14
N GLU A 116 -4.50 -31.54 8.48
CA GLU A 116 -3.48 -32.55 8.79
C GLU A 116 -2.92 -32.40 10.20
N ARG A 117 -2.81 -31.17 10.73
CA ARG A 117 -2.39 -30.90 12.11
C ARG A 117 -3.41 -31.39 13.15
N LYS A 118 -4.68 -31.42 12.81
CA LYS A 118 -5.73 -32.04 13.61
C LYS A 118 -5.90 -33.46 13.10
N LYS A 119 -5.09 -34.43 13.60
CA LYS A 119 -5.36 -35.84 13.40
C LYS A 119 -6.82 -36.06 13.69
N PHE A 120 -7.59 -36.39 12.63
CA PHE A 120 -9.01 -36.72 12.74
C PHE A 120 -9.17 -37.90 13.69
N THR A 121 -9.59 -37.63 14.91
CA THR A 121 -9.79 -38.62 15.97
C THR A 121 -11.05 -39.41 15.77
N ASN A 122 -11.87 -39.11 14.74
CA ASN A 122 -13.23 -39.62 14.61
C ASN A 122 -13.56 -40.32 13.28
N GLY A 123 -12.60 -40.93 12.57
CA GLY A 123 -12.91 -41.77 11.41
C GLY A 123 -13.54 -41.07 10.20
N GLU A 124 -13.30 -39.82 10.01
CA GLU A 124 -13.71 -39.05 8.81
C GLU A 124 -12.70 -39.32 7.70
N ASP A 125 -13.02 -40.30 6.80
CA ASP A 125 -12.06 -40.84 5.84
C ASP A 125 -11.78 -39.97 4.61
N SER A 126 -12.55 -38.92 4.34
CA SER A 126 -12.24 -38.00 3.23
C SER A 126 -12.85 -36.64 3.45
N LEU A 127 -11.98 -35.62 3.55
CA LEU A 127 -12.35 -34.22 3.60
C LEU A 127 -11.97 -33.56 2.28
N GLU A 128 -12.92 -32.87 1.71
CA GLU A 128 -12.73 -32.12 0.47
C GLU A 128 -13.03 -30.63 0.70
N TYR A 129 -12.06 -29.79 0.41
CA TYR A 129 -12.24 -28.34 0.40
C TYR A 129 -13.27 -27.96 -0.66
N TYR A 130 -14.27 -27.15 -0.26
CA TYR A 130 -15.27 -26.64 -1.17
C TYR A 130 -15.05 -25.17 -1.49
N THR A 131 -15.03 -24.31 -0.47
CA THR A 131 -14.80 -22.86 -0.64
C THR A 131 -14.38 -22.22 0.68
N HIS A 132 -13.95 -20.97 0.61
CA HIS A 132 -13.73 -20.16 1.81
C HIS A 132 -14.24 -18.74 1.61
N LYS A 133 -14.49 -18.06 2.72
CA LYS A 133 -14.88 -16.66 2.76
C LYS A 133 -14.12 -15.92 3.85
N VAL A 134 -13.45 -14.84 3.50
CA VAL A 134 -12.85 -13.93 4.47
C VAL A 134 -13.96 -13.09 5.10
N LYS A 135 -14.16 -13.26 6.41
CA LYS A 135 -15.18 -12.52 7.18
C LYS A 135 -14.70 -11.19 7.70
N SER A 136 -13.44 -11.14 8.12
CA SER A 136 -12.81 -9.94 8.66
C SER A 136 -11.32 -9.99 8.35
N ASP A 137 -10.76 -8.84 8.05
CA ASP A 137 -9.37 -8.71 7.61
C ASP A 137 -8.83 -7.35 8.04
N LEU A 138 -8.47 -7.27 9.31
CA LEU A 138 -7.98 -6.04 9.92
C LEU A 138 -6.46 -6.02 9.88
N ILE A 139 -5.90 -4.86 9.49
CA ILE A 139 -4.46 -4.64 9.39
C ILE A 139 -4.06 -3.35 10.08
N GLY A 140 -2.90 -3.38 10.71
CA GLY A 140 -2.23 -2.22 11.27
C GLY A 140 -0.74 -2.27 10.91
N GLU A 141 -0.18 -1.13 10.55
CA GLU A 141 1.21 -0.99 10.13
C GLU A 141 1.87 0.21 10.81
N VAL A 142 3.14 0.08 11.12
CA VAL A 142 3.98 1.21 11.53
C VAL A 142 5.27 1.18 10.73
N LYS A 143 5.64 2.32 10.14
CA LYS A 143 6.76 2.44 9.19
C LYS A 143 7.67 3.60 9.58
N LEU A 144 8.97 3.40 9.47
CA LEU A 144 9.99 4.45 9.54
C LEU A 144 10.51 4.70 8.13
N LEU A 145 10.34 5.94 7.64
CA LEU A 145 10.69 6.32 6.28
C LEU A 145 11.86 7.31 6.26
N TYR A 146 12.75 7.11 5.31
CA TYR A 146 13.82 8.03 4.96
C TYR A 146 13.51 8.67 3.60
N HIS A 147 13.40 9.99 3.57
CA HIS A 147 13.08 10.78 2.40
C HIS A 147 14.33 11.28 1.68
N VAL A 148 14.31 11.14 0.36
CA VAL A 148 15.30 11.70 -0.55
C VAL A 148 14.60 12.69 -1.47
N SER A 149 15.00 13.96 -1.39
CA SER A 149 14.46 14.98 -2.29
C SER A 149 14.98 14.77 -3.70
N VAL A 150 14.08 14.79 -4.66
CA VAL A 150 14.37 14.72 -6.10
C VAL A 150 13.96 16.02 -6.81
N GLU A 151 14.13 17.14 -6.14
CA GLU A 151 13.84 18.50 -6.64
C GLU A 151 14.37 18.79 -8.05
N PRO A 152 15.60 18.28 -8.47
CA PRO A 152 16.08 18.49 -9.83
C PRO A 152 15.19 17.88 -10.92
N ILE A 153 14.40 16.85 -10.56
CA ILE A 153 13.49 16.19 -11.50
C ILE A 153 12.13 16.91 -11.50
N SER A 154 11.58 17.15 -10.34
CA SER A 154 10.32 17.87 -10.20
C SER A 154 10.24 18.53 -8.82
N PRO A 155 10.01 19.85 -8.76
CA PRO A 155 9.73 20.51 -7.49
C PRO A 155 8.54 19.84 -6.81
N GLY A 156 8.69 19.51 -5.55
CA GLY A 156 7.63 18.88 -4.79
C GLY A 156 7.57 17.36 -4.86
N LEU A 157 8.50 16.73 -5.55
CA LEU A 157 8.62 15.27 -5.58
C LEU A 157 9.67 14.80 -4.58
N GLN A 158 9.28 13.81 -3.78
CA GLN A 158 10.18 13.10 -2.87
C GLN A 158 10.09 11.61 -3.13
N PHE A 159 11.23 10.95 -3.13
CA PHE A 159 11.34 9.50 -3.04
C PHE A 159 11.57 9.11 -1.59
N TYR A 160 11.05 7.99 -1.14
CA TYR A 160 11.35 7.47 0.18
C TYR A 160 11.57 5.96 0.17
N LEU A 161 12.39 5.55 1.11
CA LEU A 161 12.64 4.16 1.47
C LEU A 161 12.39 3.99 2.96
N GLY A 162 11.97 2.82 3.37
CA GLY A 162 11.71 2.58 4.78
C GLY A 162 11.63 1.12 5.16
N VAL A 163 11.50 0.94 6.46
CA VAL A 163 11.22 -0.34 7.09
C VAL A 163 10.03 -0.17 8.02
N GLY A 164 9.28 -1.23 8.21
CA GLY A 164 8.11 -1.21 9.06
C GLY A 164 7.82 -2.56 9.70
N TRP A 165 6.73 -2.55 10.41
CA TRP A 165 6.16 -3.73 11.03
C TRP A 165 4.67 -3.77 10.79
N GLU A 166 4.17 -4.92 10.40
CA GLU A 166 2.77 -5.16 10.10
C GLU A 166 2.17 -6.16 11.09
N TRP A 167 0.91 -5.94 11.45
CA TRP A 167 0.03 -6.86 12.17
C TRP A 167 -1.27 -7.02 11.40
N LYS A 168 -1.65 -8.24 11.10
CA LYS A 168 -2.86 -8.54 10.35
C LYS A 168 -3.65 -9.66 11.02
N SER A 169 -4.92 -9.41 11.30
CA SER A 169 -5.85 -10.36 11.87
C SER A 169 -6.92 -10.72 10.85
N THR A 170 -6.86 -11.95 10.34
CA THR A 170 -7.79 -12.44 9.32
C THR A 170 -8.71 -13.51 9.92
N LYS A 171 -10.02 -13.34 9.76
CA LYS A 171 -11.02 -14.37 10.09
C LYS A 171 -11.54 -14.99 8.81
N ILE A 172 -11.34 -16.31 8.67
CA ILE A 172 -11.68 -17.06 7.49
C ILE A 172 -12.69 -18.13 7.88
N GLN A 173 -13.74 -18.27 7.09
CA GLN A 173 -14.68 -19.36 7.15
C GLN A 173 -14.42 -20.29 5.99
N TYR A 174 -14.16 -21.55 6.30
CA TYR A 174 -14.03 -22.63 5.33
C TYR A 174 -15.31 -23.44 5.29
N ASP A 175 -15.82 -23.69 4.10
CA ASP A 175 -16.88 -24.65 3.83
C ASP A 175 -16.23 -25.88 3.18
N TYR A 176 -16.50 -27.08 3.70
CA TYR A 176 -15.92 -28.33 3.25
C TYR A 176 -16.95 -29.44 3.21
N THR A 177 -16.67 -30.50 2.47
CA THR A 177 -17.48 -31.73 2.45
C THR A 177 -16.73 -32.86 3.10
N TYR A 178 -17.45 -33.77 3.76
CA TYR A 178 -16.91 -34.98 4.36
C TYR A 178 -17.86 -36.14 4.20
N LEU A 179 -17.31 -37.37 4.19
CA LEU A 179 -18.07 -38.63 4.19
C LEU A 179 -18.17 -39.13 5.62
N GLU A 180 -19.36 -39.54 6.05
CA GLU A 180 -19.59 -40.14 7.36
C GLU A 180 -19.58 -41.66 7.20
N GLY A 181 -18.41 -42.30 7.48
CA GLY A 181 -18.20 -43.77 7.35
C GLY A 181 -17.99 -44.26 5.92
N MET A 182 -17.61 -45.55 5.81
CA MET A 182 -17.44 -46.21 4.52
C MET A 182 -18.78 -46.33 3.73
N GLY A 183 -18.96 -45.46 2.73
CA GLY A 183 -20.15 -45.47 1.87
C GLY A 183 -21.30 -44.56 2.33
N GLY A 184 -21.05 -43.63 3.26
CA GLY A 184 -22.03 -42.66 3.71
C GLY A 184 -22.27 -41.50 2.71
N ASP A 185 -23.35 -40.75 2.95
CA ASP A 185 -23.69 -39.55 2.17
C ASP A 185 -22.68 -38.44 2.41
N LYS A 186 -22.39 -37.62 1.36
CA LYS A 186 -21.60 -36.41 1.49
C LYS A 186 -22.35 -35.39 2.36
N LYS A 187 -21.73 -34.99 3.46
CA LYS A 187 -22.22 -33.93 4.36
C LYS A 187 -21.40 -32.66 4.22
N PHE A 188 -22.06 -31.52 4.47
CA PHE A 188 -21.40 -30.21 4.47
C PHE A 188 -20.99 -29.84 5.89
N GLY A 189 -19.73 -29.46 6.04
CA GLY A 189 -19.19 -28.91 7.28
C GLY A 189 -18.75 -27.45 7.09
N ARG A 190 -18.68 -26.74 8.18
CA ARG A 190 -18.23 -25.36 8.23
C ARG A 190 -17.31 -25.14 9.43
N ILE A 191 -16.18 -24.47 9.19
CA ILE A 191 -15.24 -24.15 10.25
C ILE A 191 -14.76 -22.71 10.14
N ASP A 192 -14.75 -21.99 11.24
CA ASP A 192 -14.20 -20.64 11.33
C ASP A 192 -12.76 -20.72 11.87
N ARG A 193 -11.85 -19.97 11.23
CA ARG A 193 -10.45 -19.87 11.63
C ARG A 193 -10.05 -18.41 11.76
N SER A 194 -9.34 -18.11 12.85
CA SER A 194 -8.69 -16.82 13.05
C SER A 194 -7.19 -17.00 12.88
N ARG A 195 -6.59 -16.14 12.08
CA ARG A 195 -5.16 -16.16 11.80
C ARG A 195 -4.58 -14.78 12.10
N LEU A 196 -3.54 -14.73 12.90
CA LEU A 196 -2.75 -13.54 13.16
C LEU A 196 -1.41 -13.68 12.44
N THR A 197 -1.16 -12.84 11.44
CA THR A 197 0.13 -12.71 10.78
C THR A 197 0.80 -11.44 11.27
N MET A 198 2.11 -11.50 11.48
CA MET A 198 2.91 -10.33 11.79
C MET A 198 4.33 -10.49 11.30
N GLY A 199 4.97 -9.36 11.00
CA GLY A 199 6.36 -9.41 10.58
C GLY A 199 6.90 -8.08 10.06
N PRO A 200 8.19 -8.08 9.71
CA PRO A 200 8.84 -6.93 9.12
C PRO A 200 8.37 -6.69 7.68
N GLN A 201 8.41 -5.41 7.31
CA GLN A 201 8.19 -4.99 5.93
C GLN A 201 9.25 -4.00 5.47
N ALA A 202 9.61 -4.06 4.19
CA ALA A 202 10.38 -3.06 3.49
C ALA A 202 9.44 -2.21 2.64
N VAL A 203 9.68 -0.90 2.60
CA VAL A 203 8.79 0.07 1.95
C VAL A 203 9.60 0.93 1.01
N MET A 204 9.09 1.16 -0.19
CA MET A 204 9.57 2.19 -1.11
C MET A 204 8.39 2.96 -1.70
N GLY A 205 8.60 4.24 -1.95
CA GLY A 205 7.53 5.03 -2.53
C GLY A 205 7.96 6.41 -2.99
N ILE A 206 6.98 7.09 -3.56
CA ILE A 206 7.11 8.48 -3.98
C ILE A 206 5.99 9.28 -3.33
N GLU A 207 6.30 10.52 -3.00
CA GLU A 207 5.34 11.48 -2.47
C GLU A 207 5.48 12.78 -3.23
N TYR A 208 4.35 13.31 -3.68
CA TYR A 208 4.27 14.57 -4.39
C TYR A 208 3.31 15.50 -3.65
N ALA A 209 3.77 16.69 -3.31
CA ALA A 209 2.93 17.68 -2.70
C ALA A 209 2.59 18.81 -3.68
N TYR A 210 1.31 19.09 -3.78
CA TYR A 210 0.80 20.13 -4.64
C TYR A 210 0.95 21.50 -3.97
N PHE A 211 1.65 22.42 -4.61
CA PHE A 211 2.07 23.69 -4.02
C PHE A 211 0.94 24.67 -3.63
N ASN A 212 -0.28 24.44 -4.10
CA ASN A 212 -1.39 25.35 -3.88
C ASN A 212 -2.31 24.97 -2.72
N ILE A 213 -2.22 23.72 -2.27
CA ILE A 213 -3.05 23.20 -1.19
C ILE A 213 -2.19 22.28 -0.29
N PRO A 214 -2.49 22.17 1.00
CA PRO A 214 -1.73 21.31 1.92
C PRO A 214 -2.10 19.84 1.76
N ILE A 215 -2.02 19.33 0.54
CA ILE A 215 -2.29 17.93 0.21
C ILE A 215 -1.05 17.33 -0.41
N SER A 216 -0.65 16.16 0.07
CA SER A 216 0.33 15.30 -0.58
C SER A 216 -0.35 14.07 -1.18
N ALA A 217 0.06 13.73 -2.39
CA ALA A 217 -0.27 12.46 -3.03
C ALA A 217 0.91 11.52 -2.88
N PHE A 218 0.66 10.25 -2.62
CA PHE A 218 1.73 9.26 -2.48
C PHE A 218 1.38 7.96 -3.18
N MET A 219 2.42 7.24 -3.55
CA MET A 219 2.36 5.86 -4.02
C MET A 219 3.46 5.08 -3.34
N GLU A 220 3.13 3.90 -2.82
CA GLU A 220 4.08 3.05 -2.12
C GLU A 220 3.94 1.58 -2.55
N LEU A 221 5.07 0.90 -2.54
CA LEU A 221 5.21 -0.53 -2.71
C LEU A 221 5.87 -1.09 -1.45
N GLU A 222 5.31 -2.16 -0.95
CA GLU A 222 5.71 -2.80 0.29
C GLU A 222 6.02 -4.28 0.04
N TYR A 223 7.00 -4.79 0.75
CA TYR A 223 7.36 -6.19 0.77
C TYR A 223 7.32 -6.69 2.20
N PHE A 224 6.31 -7.49 2.50
CA PHE A 224 6.06 -8.06 3.82
C PHE A 224 6.57 -9.50 3.90
N THR A 225 7.03 -9.90 5.08
CA THR A 225 7.40 -11.28 5.40
C THR A 225 6.77 -11.69 6.73
N ASP A 226 5.96 -12.75 6.72
CA ASP A 226 5.36 -13.32 7.93
C ASP A 226 6.39 -14.11 8.73
N ILE A 227 6.43 -13.87 10.05
CA ILE A 227 7.29 -14.61 10.98
C ILE A 227 6.50 -15.40 12.03
N GLN A 228 5.18 -15.30 12.04
CA GLN A 228 4.33 -15.90 13.06
C GLN A 228 3.47 -17.04 12.56
N ALA A 229 2.57 -16.77 11.63
CA ALA A 229 1.57 -17.77 11.21
C ALA A 229 2.12 -18.72 10.15
N ASP A 230 2.98 -18.23 9.28
CA ASP A 230 3.63 -18.99 8.21
C ASP A 230 5.04 -18.43 7.97
N PRO A 231 6.01 -18.75 8.86
CA PRO A 231 7.34 -18.16 8.81
C PRO A 231 8.02 -18.33 7.45
N GLY A 232 8.42 -17.19 6.85
CA GLY A 232 9.03 -17.13 5.52
C GLY A 232 8.06 -16.89 4.37
N TRP A 233 6.75 -16.92 4.60
CA TRP A 233 5.80 -16.51 3.58
C TRP A 233 5.90 -14.99 3.37
N SER A 234 6.02 -14.59 2.11
CA SER A 234 6.23 -13.19 1.76
C SER A 234 5.27 -12.76 0.67
N ARG A 235 4.92 -11.46 0.67
CA ARG A 235 4.04 -10.88 -0.32
C ARG A 235 4.43 -9.44 -0.64
N PHE A 236 4.01 -8.99 -1.82
CA PHE A 236 4.03 -7.59 -2.20
C PHE A 236 2.66 -6.98 -1.91
N GLU A 237 2.69 -5.82 -1.33
CA GLU A 237 1.54 -4.96 -1.02
C GLU A 237 1.82 -3.57 -1.54
N GLY A 238 0.87 -2.67 -1.40
CA GLY A 238 1.07 -1.27 -1.72
C GLY A 238 -0.21 -0.58 -2.15
N GLY A 239 -0.08 0.71 -2.39
CA GLY A 239 -1.23 1.52 -2.75
C GLY A 239 -0.88 2.94 -3.12
N VAL A 240 -1.92 3.67 -3.43
CA VAL A 240 -1.87 5.11 -3.70
C VAL A 240 -2.75 5.83 -2.69
N GLY A 241 -2.41 7.06 -2.37
CA GLY A 241 -3.22 7.79 -1.40
C GLY A 241 -3.00 9.28 -1.42
N LEU A 242 -3.81 9.93 -0.60
CA LEU A 242 -3.74 11.37 -0.37
C LEU A 242 -3.68 11.64 1.13
N ARG A 243 -2.86 12.62 1.53
CA ARG A 243 -2.77 13.11 2.92
C ARG A 243 -2.97 14.62 2.95
N TYR A 244 -3.76 15.08 3.88
CA TYR A 244 -3.82 16.47 4.29
C TYR A 244 -2.70 16.73 5.31
N VAL A 245 -1.85 17.74 5.06
CA VAL A 245 -0.66 18.05 5.85
C VAL A 245 -0.88 19.35 6.62
N PHE A 246 -0.56 19.34 7.92
CA PHE A 246 -0.78 20.50 8.82
C PHE A 246 0.30 20.60 9.90
#